data_24d3c84ed34903222d55707d14d3c628
#
_entry.id   24d3c84ed34903222d55707d14d3c628
#
_cell.length_a   1.000
_cell.length_b   1.000
_cell.length_c   1.000
_cell.angle_alpha   90.00
_cell.angle_beta   90.00
_cell.angle_gamma   90.00
#
_symmetry.space_group_name_H-M   'P 1'
#
loop_
_entity.id
_entity.type
_entity.pdbx_description
1 polymer ?
#
loop_
_entity_poly.entity_id
_entity_poly.type
_entity_poly.pdbx_seq_one_letter_code
_entity_poly.pdbx_strand_id
1 'polypeptide(L)'
;MNGMRLVGIGDNATVLTQKARGEGRRNPFVSNSFKQANRLVLDLTYLFEAPGPGAIHRKDFDTLIPKAMEAHELLKENKGDIYDKGIPMTGWQDMPVRITKEHLSRIVESAQELASKIDAYVSLGIGGSYLGIEATIRALTHQYFNQLSKEARGGVPEIYFLGQNMDPDYFRDTLDMLDGKKVGINVISKSGTTTETAIGFRIMRRLLEENWGDRARELILVTTDPEKGALRRLAEQKGYNMFVVPDDIGGRFSVLSDVGLVGLAVAGIDIEEFVEGFKDMRERCMNDDFWSNPCLVHAVARHLAYQKGKKIEVVATNSTALYGVARWMEQLFPESEGHEGHGMWVSPALYSEKLHANGQMVQDGERNILETFLFLREHDNRVGIPMDEEDLDGLNFLPQNNLDMNFVNRMVVEGPAYAHYKGGVPCIVIEVPRRNAYNIGQIYYMMERSVAISGYLLGHNPFIQPGVEAYKKAMFALIGKPGFEDFKKEMERERLKRPRIKL
;
A
#
# COMPACT_ATOMS: atom_id res chain seq x y z
N MET A 1 -19.48 -25.89 32.06
CA MET A 1 -18.52 -25.34 31.08
C MET A 1 -18.24 -23.89 31.50
N ASN A 2 -17.14 -23.70 32.20
CA ASN A 2 -16.76 -22.37 32.71
C ASN A 2 -16.06 -21.63 31.57
N GLY A 3 -16.67 -20.51 31.12
CA GLY A 3 -16.08 -19.65 30.14
C GLY A 3 -14.80 -18.98 30.69
N MET A 4 -13.70 -19.12 29.96
CA MET A 4 -12.45 -18.43 30.22
C MET A 4 -12.68 -16.93 30.18
N ARG A 5 -12.62 -16.26 31.33
CA ARG A 5 -12.52 -14.81 31.38
C ARG A 5 -11.04 -14.44 31.19
N LEU A 6 -10.72 -13.79 30.09
CA LEU A 6 -9.44 -13.10 29.93
C LEU A 6 -9.38 -11.95 30.94
N VAL A 7 -8.57 -12.12 31.96
CA VAL A 7 -8.29 -11.09 32.95
C VAL A 7 -7.32 -10.08 32.29
N GLY A 8 -7.79 -8.85 32.14
CA GLY A 8 -6.90 -7.74 31.75
C GLY A 8 -7.16 -7.05 30.43
N ILE A 9 -8.36 -7.20 29.83
CA ILE A 9 -8.78 -6.26 28.76
C ILE A 9 -9.43 -5.08 29.48
N GLY A 10 -8.65 -4.08 29.81
CA GLY A 10 -9.17 -2.79 30.22
C GLY A 10 -10.05 -2.20 29.12
N ASP A 11 -11.08 -1.46 29.52
CA ASP A 11 -12.19 -0.87 28.75
C ASP A 11 -11.81 0.05 27.56
N ASN A 12 -10.77 -0.28 26.82
CA ASN A 12 -10.31 0.51 25.67
C ASN A 12 -11.06 0.21 24.35
N ALA A 13 -11.92 -0.80 24.30
CA ALA A 13 -12.85 -0.98 23.17
C ALA A 13 -13.84 0.21 23.03
N THR A 14 -14.06 0.94 24.12
CA THR A 14 -14.94 2.11 24.16
C THR A 14 -14.33 3.37 23.55
N VAL A 15 -13.01 3.45 23.43
CA VAL A 15 -12.31 4.66 22.97
C VAL A 15 -12.34 4.79 21.44
N LEU A 16 -12.33 3.68 20.70
CA LEU A 16 -12.46 3.71 19.23
C LEU A 16 -13.90 3.97 18.77
N THR A 17 -14.90 3.58 19.56
CA THR A 17 -16.32 3.80 19.24
C THR A 17 -16.85 5.18 19.66
N GLN A 18 -16.22 5.88 20.60
CA GLN A 18 -16.65 7.23 20.98
C GLN A 18 -16.18 8.34 20.02
N LYS A 19 -15.13 8.12 19.20
CA LYS A 19 -14.72 9.09 18.18
C LYS A 19 -15.60 9.04 16.91
N ALA A 20 -16.39 7.98 16.70
CA ALA A 20 -17.25 7.80 15.53
C ALA A 20 -18.70 8.32 15.71
N ARG A 21 -19.09 8.81 16.90
CA ARG A 21 -20.42 9.40 17.10
C ARG A 21 -20.37 10.91 16.93
N GLY A 22 -20.99 11.33 15.83
CA GLY A 22 -21.13 12.70 15.39
C GLY A 22 -21.60 13.67 16.49
N GLU A 23 -20.78 14.61 16.76
CA GLU A 23 -21.11 16.00 16.87
C GLU A 23 -20.23 16.70 15.84
N GLY A 24 -20.79 17.60 15.03
CA GLY A 24 -20.08 18.38 14.02
C GLY A 24 -18.92 19.16 14.63
N ARG A 25 -17.84 18.45 14.97
CA ARG A 25 -16.58 19.05 15.35
C ARG A 25 -15.81 19.33 14.06
N ARG A 26 -15.75 20.61 13.76
CA ARG A 26 -14.71 21.19 12.89
C ARG A 26 -13.42 20.51 13.25
N ASN A 27 -12.76 19.88 12.25
CA ASN A 27 -11.44 19.29 12.35
C ASN A 27 -10.55 20.27 13.15
N PRO A 28 -10.08 19.95 14.36
CA PRO A 28 -9.14 20.83 15.02
C PRO A 28 -7.93 20.83 14.11
N PHE A 29 -7.54 22.01 13.61
CA PHE A 29 -6.29 22.18 12.87
C PHE A 29 -5.24 21.24 13.45
N VAL A 30 -4.66 20.37 12.60
CA VAL A 30 -3.58 19.48 13.03
C VAL A 30 -2.52 20.39 13.64
N SER A 31 -2.43 20.41 14.95
CA SER A 31 -1.60 21.37 15.67
C SER A 31 -0.13 21.08 15.40
N ASN A 32 0.73 22.09 15.48
CA ASN A 32 2.18 21.87 15.33
C ASN A 32 2.71 20.80 16.29
N SER A 33 2.16 20.71 17.51
CA SER A 33 2.49 19.64 18.46
C SER A 33 2.05 18.24 17.98
N PHE A 34 0.88 18.13 17.33
CA PHE A 34 0.45 16.88 16.71
C PHE A 34 1.36 16.49 15.55
N LYS A 35 1.68 17.41 14.65
CA LYS A 35 2.61 17.18 13.52
C LYS A 35 3.98 16.71 14.02
N GLN A 36 4.52 17.38 15.04
CA GLN A 36 5.80 17.00 15.61
C GLN A 36 5.78 15.61 16.26
N ALA A 37 4.73 15.27 17.01
CA ALA A 37 4.56 13.95 17.65
C ALA A 37 4.34 12.81 16.65
N ASN A 38 3.80 13.11 15.45
CA ASN A 38 3.51 12.18 14.38
C ASN A 38 4.46 12.31 13.19
N ARG A 39 5.63 12.90 13.37
CA ARG A 39 6.62 13.06 12.31
C ARG A 39 7.34 11.75 12.04
N LEU A 40 7.32 11.27 10.78
CA LEU A 40 8.15 10.14 10.35
C LEU A 40 9.64 10.51 10.47
N VAL A 41 10.44 9.55 10.93
CA VAL A 41 11.90 9.66 11.02
C VAL A 41 12.53 8.69 10.04
N LEU A 42 13.48 9.18 9.24
CA LEU A 42 14.35 8.37 8.40
C LEU A 42 15.70 8.25 9.12
N ASP A 43 16.03 7.08 9.59
CA ASP A 43 17.30 6.77 10.26
C ASP A 43 18.21 5.93 9.35
N LEU A 44 19.39 6.44 9.12
CA LEU A 44 20.43 5.83 8.28
C LEU A 44 21.62 5.33 9.11
N THR A 45 21.49 5.20 10.42
CA THR A 45 22.60 4.80 11.30
C THR A 45 23.23 3.49 10.86
N TYR A 46 22.44 2.52 10.46
CA TYR A 46 22.91 1.20 10.00
C TYR A 46 23.05 1.07 8.47
N LEU A 47 22.92 2.18 7.74
CA LEU A 47 23.22 2.22 6.31
C LEU A 47 24.72 2.37 6.04
N PHE A 48 25.35 3.25 6.83
CA PHE A 48 26.73 3.64 6.61
C PHE A 48 27.73 2.62 7.15
N GLU A 49 28.78 2.35 6.35
CA GLU A 49 29.93 1.56 6.76
C GLU A 49 29.60 0.13 7.21
N ALA A 50 28.48 -0.45 6.70
CA ALA A 50 28.21 -1.87 6.90
C ALA A 50 29.41 -2.70 6.44
N PRO A 51 29.94 -3.64 7.25
CA PRO A 51 31.15 -4.37 6.92
C PRO A 51 31.10 -5.13 5.59
N GLY A 52 32.24 -5.26 4.90
CA GLY A 52 32.35 -6.06 3.71
C GLY A 52 32.25 -5.31 2.38
N PRO A 53 32.15 -6.03 1.26
CA PRO A 53 32.11 -5.42 -0.07
C PRO A 53 30.81 -4.62 -0.27
N GLY A 54 30.98 -3.44 -0.88
CA GLY A 54 29.84 -2.56 -1.18
C GLY A 54 29.38 -1.70 0.00
N ALA A 55 30.26 -1.44 0.97
CA ALA A 55 30.00 -0.46 2.03
C ALA A 55 29.62 0.91 1.44
N ILE A 56 28.62 1.55 2.05
CA ILE A 56 28.17 2.88 1.69
C ILE A 56 28.77 3.87 2.70
N HIS A 57 29.45 4.90 2.20
CA HIS A 57 30.02 5.94 3.04
C HIS A 57 29.23 7.25 2.88
N ARG A 58 29.20 8.08 3.91
CA ARG A 58 28.52 9.36 3.82
C ARG A 58 28.98 10.21 2.63
N LYS A 59 30.28 10.20 2.31
CA LYS A 59 30.86 10.90 1.15
C LYS A 59 30.34 10.39 -0.21
N ASP A 60 29.82 9.16 -0.28
CA ASP A 60 29.26 8.63 -1.52
C ASP A 60 27.99 9.40 -1.92
N PHE A 61 27.26 9.95 -0.94
CA PHE A 61 26.11 10.82 -1.18
C PHE A 61 26.49 12.07 -1.96
N ASP A 62 27.66 12.68 -1.65
CA ASP A 62 28.12 13.92 -2.28
C ASP A 62 28.25 13.75 -3.81
N THR A 63 28.51 12.54 -4.28
CA THR A 63 28.61 12.23 -5.72
C THR A 63 27.23 12.23 -6.42
N LEU A 64 26.15 11.94 -5.70
CA LEU A 64 24.80 11.82 -6.26
C LEU A 64 23.90 13.01 -5.93
N ILE A 65 24.22 13.80 -4.90
CA ILE A 65 23.43 14.98 -4.52
C ILE A 65 23.13 15.87 -5.73
N PRO A 66 24.09 16.27 -6.59
CA PRO A 66 23.79 17.13 -7.73
C PRO A 66 22.75 16.53 -8.67
N LYS A 67 22.88 15.23 -9.00
CA LYS A 67 21.92 14.53 -9.87
C LYS A 67 20.54 14.37 -9.22
N ALA A 68 20.50 14.11 -7.91
CA ALA A 68 19.24 13.98 -7.16
C ALA A 68 18.54 15.35 -7.07
N MET A 69 19.28 16.43 -6.90
CA MET A 69 18.72 17.79 -6.92
C MET A 69 18.20 18.18 -8.30
N GLU A 70 18.90 17.80 -9.38
CA GLU A 70 18.39 17.96 -10.74
C GLU A 70 17.06 17.23 -10.94
N ALA A 71 16.97 15.96 -10.52
CA ALA A 71 15.74 15.18 -10.56
C ALA A 71 14.61 15.81 -9.73
N HIS A 72 14.96 16.38 -8.58
CA HIS A 72 14.03 17.11 -7.72
C HIS A 72 13.42 18.33 -8.42
N GLU A 73 14.27 19.15 -9.06
CA GLU A 73 13.81 20.34 -9.80
C GLU A 73 12.98 19.95 -11.02
N LEU A 74 13.39 18.94 -11.79
CA LEU A 74 12.60 18.45 -12.92
C LEU A 74 11.18 18.01 -12.47
N LEU A 75 11.06 17.31 -11.35
CA LEU A 75 9.77 16.94 -10.79
C LEU A 75 8.96 18.14 -10.31
N LYS A 76 9.58 19.12 -9.62
CA LYS A 76 8.91 20.34 -9.16
C LYS A 76 8.34 21.16 -10.32
N GLU A 77 9.07 21.23 -11.42
CA GLU A 77 8.69 21.97 -12.60
C GLU A 77 7.80 21.18 -13.58
N ASN A 78 7.46 19.93 -13.27
CA ASN A 78 6.78 19.00 -14.17
C ASN A 78 7.49 18.88 -15.52
N LYS A 79 8.82 18.73 -15.49
CA LYS A 79 9.70 18.60 -16.64
C LYS A 79 10.39 17.22 -16.66
N GLY A 80 11.12 16.97 -17.73
CA GLY A 80 11.84 15.72 -17.95
C GLY A 80 10.96 14.64 -18.60
N ASP A 81 11.36 13.39 -18.44
CA ASP A 81 10.61 12.25 -19.00
C ASP A 81 9.49 11.83 -18.06
N ILE A 82 8.37 12.54 -18.15
CA ILE A 82 7.19 12.38 -17.29
C ILE A 82 5.96 11.87 -18.04
N TYR A 83 6.07 11.61 -19.34
CA TYR A 83 4.91 11.35 -20.20
C TYR A 83 4.63 9.87 -20.37
N ASP A 84 3.36 9.48 -20.24
CA ASP A 84 2.80 8.23 -20.78
C ASP A 84 1.75 8.59 -21.83
N LYS A 85 1.96 8.12 -23.06
CA LYS A 85 1.06 8.37 -24.19
C LYS A 85 0.69 9.86 -24.40
N GLY A 86 1.64 10.75 -24.12
CA GLY A 86 1.49 12.19 -24.30
C GLY A 86 0.82 12.92 -23.13
N ILE A 87 0.52 12.23 -22.03
CA ILE A 87 -0.03 12.81 -20.81
C ILE A 87 1.07 12.88 -19.73
N PRO A 88 1.30 14.04 -19.10
CA PRO A 88 2.24 14.13 -17.98
C PRO A 88 1.69 13.38 -16.77
N MET A 89 2.45 12.45 -16.20
CA MET A 89 2.02 11.54 -15.15
C MET A 89 2.43 11.99 -13.74
N THR A 90 2.49 13.29 -13.51
CA THR A 90 2.96 13.91 -12.27
C THR A 90 1.85 14.50 -11.40
N GLY A 91 0.58 14.36 -11.79
CA GLY A 91 -0.56 14.94 -11.08
C GLY A 91 -0.71 14.49 -9.62
N TRP A 92 -0.17 13.32 -9.27
CA TRP A 92 -0.15 12.79 -7.90
C TRP A 92 0.61 13.73 -6.93
N GLN A 93 1.62 14.46 -7.40
CA GLN A 93 2.40 15.37 -6.55
C GLN A 93 1.55 16.47 -5.91
N ASP A 94 0.57 16.97 -6.68
CA ASP A 94 -0.28 18.08 -6.28
C ASP A 94 -1.67 17.66 -5.79
N MET A 95 -2.01 16.37 -5.88
CA MET A 95 -3.28 15.87 -5.34
C MET A 95 -3.54 16.31 -3.89
N PRO A 96 -2.56 16.30 -2.97
CA PRO A 96 -2.80 16.73 -1.59
C PRO A 96 -3.36 18.15 -1.48
N VAL A 97 -3.00 19.05 -2.40
CA VAL A 97 -3.45 20.45 -2.42
C VAL A 97 -4.56 20.73 -3.44
N ARG A 98 -4.78 19.83 -4.41
CA ARG A 98 -5.88 19.91 -5.39
C ARG A 98 -7.20 19.43 -4.82
N ILE A 99 -7.17 18.50 -3.86
CA ILE A 99 -8.38 17.96 -3.25
C ILE A 99 -9.04 19.04 -2.38
N THR A 100 -10.27 19.42 -2.74
CA THR A 100 -11.04 20.40 -1.97
C THR A 100 -11.83 19.75 -0.85
N LYS A 101 -12.24 20.54 0.15
CA LYS A 101 -13.08 20.06 1.24
C LYS A 101 -14.46 19.61 0.75
N GLU A 102 -15.01 20.30 -0.23
CA GLU A 102 -16.29 19.96 -0.86
C GLU A 102 -16.22 18.60 -1.54
N HIS A 103 -15.08 18.30 -2.21
CA HIS A 103 -14.88 17.00 -2.83
C HIS A 103 -14.77 15.88 -1.79
N LEU A 104 -14.02 16.09 -0.71
CA LEU A 104 -13.94 15.14 0.41
C LEU A 104 -15.30 14.90 1.06
N SER A 105 -16.08 15.98 1.30
CA SER A 105 -17.43 15.87 1.83
C SER A 105 -18.34 15.04 0.94
N ARG A 106 -18.29 15.24 -0.39
CA ARG A 106 -19.04 14.43 -1.35
C ARG A 106 -18.67 12.95 -1.28
N ILE A 107 -17.38 12.63 -1.15
CA ILE A 107 -16.92 11.23 -1.01
C ILE A 107 -17.48 10.64 0.29
N VAL A 108 -17.34 11.35 1.41
CA VAL A 108 -17.82 10.91 2.73
C VAL A 108 -19.33 10.68 2.71
N GLU A 109 -20.12 11.62 2.17
CA GLU A 109 -21.58 11.52 2.06
C GLU A 109 -21.99 10.30 1.22
N SER A 110 -21.38 10.10 0.05
CA SER A 110 -21.65 8.94 -0.82
C SER A 110 -21.26 7.62 -0.17
N ALA A 111 -20.14 7.60 0.54
CA ALA A 111 -19.66 6.42 1.26
C ALA A 111 -20.58 6.06 2.44
N GLN A 112 -21.00 7.04 3.22
CA GLN A 112 -21.93 6.86 4.34
C GLN A 112 -23.33 6.43 3.86
N GLU A 113 -23.81 7.02 2.77
CA GLU A 113 -25.07 6.62 2.14
C GLU A 113 -25.03 5.14 1.74
N LEU A 114 -23.96 4.71 1.04
CA LEU A 114 -23.79 3.31 0.67
C LEU A 114 -23.67 2.42 1.92
N ALA A 115 -22.78 2.75 2.85
CA ALA A 115 -22.51 1.96 4.07
C ALA A 115 -23.77 1.76 4.93
N SER A 116 -24.68 2.75 4.97
CA SER A 116 -25.95 2.66 5.68
C SER A 116 -26.91 1.62 5.09
N LYS A 117 -26.76 1.32 3.81
CA LYS A 117 -27.66 0.45 3.04
C LYS A 117 -27.17 -1.01 2.97
N ILE A 118 -25.92 -1.31 3.36
CA ILE A 118 -25.26 -2.59 3.08
C ILE A 118 -24.71 -3.27 4.35
N ASP A 119 -24.51 -4.58 4.25
CA ASP A 119 -23.84 -5.40 5.26
C ASP A 119 -22.40 -5.69 4.88
N ALA A 120 -22.13 -5.78 3.58
CA ALA A 120 -20.81 -6.04 3.02
C ALA A 120 -20.50 -5.11 1.83
N TYR A 121 -19.27 -4.64 1.76
CA TYR A 121 -18.72 -3.85 0.66
C TYR A 121 -17.65 -4.65 -0.08
N VAL A 122 -17.70 -4.66 -1.40
CA VAL A 122 -16.70 -5.29 -2.26
C VAL A 122 -15.99 -4.24 -3.11
N SER A 123 -14.70 -4.08 -2.92
CA SER A 123 -13.83 -3.27 -3.78
C SER A 123 -13.32 -4.14 -4.93
N LEU A 124 -13.67 -3.75 -6.16
CA LEU A 124 -13.28 -4.46 -7.39
C LEU A 124 -12.18 -3.70 -8.11
N GLY A 125 -10.94 -4.18 -8.02
CA GLY A 125 -9.78 -3.54 -8.63
C GLY A 125 -8.55 -4.43 -8.61
N ILE A 126 -7.51 -4.06 -9.36
CA ILE A 126 -6.22 -4.76 -9.40
C ILE A 126 -5.06 -3.77 -9.38
N GLY A 127 -3.89 -4.19 -8.91
CA GLY A 127 -2.69 -3.36 -8.84
C GLY A 127 -2.93 -2.09 -8.03
N GLY A 128 -2.68 -0.91 -8.60
CA GLY A 128 -2.89 0.38 -7.94
C GLY A 128 -4.35 0.68 -7.55
N SER A 129 -5.31 0.02 -8.20
CA SER A 129 -6.73 0.10 -7.82
C SER A 129 -7.12 -0.85 -6.68
N TYR A 130 -6.14 -1.52 -6.07
CA TYR A 130 -6.35 -2.50 -4.99
C TYR A 130 -5.35 -2.34 -3.85
N LEU A 131 -4.04 -2.41 -4.15
CA LEU A 131 -3.01 -2.58 -3.12
C LEU A 131 -2.97 -1.44 -2.10
N GLY A 132 -3.01 -0.19 -2.53
CA GLY A 132 -3.01 0.96 -1.62
C GLY A 132 -4.27 1.03 -0.75
N ILE A 133 -5.43 0.64 -1.31
CA ILE A 133 -6.71 0.60 -0.59
C ILE A 133 -6.66 -0.48 0.50
N GLU A 134 -6.33 -1.71 0.10
CA GLU A 134 -6.23 -2.85 1.02
C GLU A 134 -5.22 -2.57 2.13
N ALA A 135 -4.03 -2.09 1.76
CA ALA A 135 -2.97 -1.77 2.71
C ALA A 135 -3.41 -0.76 3.77
N THR A 136 -4.08 0.32 3.34
CA THR A 136 -4.57 1.37 4.25
C THR A 136 -5.68 0.87 5.15
N ILE A 137 -6.65 0.12 4.60
CA ILE A 137 -7.75 -0.46 5.39
C ILE A 137 -7.18 -1.42 6.45
N ARG A 138 -6.31 -2.36 6.06
CA ARG A 138 -5.67 -3.29 7.00
C ARG A 138 -4.80 -2.59 8.04
N ALA A 139 -4.14 -1.50 7.65
CA ALA A 139 -3.33 -0.72 8.58
C ALA A 139 -4.17 -0.03 9.65
N LEU A 140 -5.37 0.44 9.32
CA LEU A 140 -6.16 1.33 10.17
C LEU A 140 -7.39 0.68 10.81
N THR A 141 -7.68 -0.57 10.49
CA THR A 141 -8.80 -1.33 11.08
C THR A 141 -8.31 -2.43 12.02
N HIS A 142 -9.25 -3.08 12.68
CA HIS A 142 -8.97 -4.26 13.50
C HIS A 142 -8.48 -5.42 12.62
N GLN A 143 -7.50 -6.23 13.07
CA GLN A 143 -6.93 -7.32 12.26
C GLN A 143 -7.97 -8.40 11.86
N TYR A 144 -9.00 -8.58 12.68
CA TYR A 144 -10.13 -9.47 12.43
C TYR A 144 -11.41 -8.69 12.13
N PHE A 145 -11.31 -7.63 11.30
CA PHE A 145 -12.38 -6.65 11.09
C PHE A 145 -13.71 -7.29 10.68
N ASN A 146 -13.71 -8.17 9.68
CA ASN A 146 -14.93 -8.81 9.19
C ASN A 146 -15.55 -9.81 10.17
N GLN A 147 -14.80 -10.30 11.15
CA GLN A 147 -15.30 -11.22 12.19
C GLN A 147 -15.98 -10.48 13.36
N LEU A 148 -15.79 -9.18 13.45
CA LEU A 148 -16.47 -8.36 14.45
C LEU A 148 -17.95 -8.16 14.08
N SER A 149 -18.81 -7.92 15.08
CA SER A 149 -20.19 -7.48 14.82
C SER A 149 -20.20 -6.09 14.15
N LYS A 150 -21.31 -5.75 13.48
CA LYS A 150 -21.45 -4.43 12.82
C LYS A 150 -21.33 -3.29 13.83
N GLU A 151 -21.84 -3.46 15.05
CA GLU A 151 -21.71 -2.49 16.15
C GLU A 151 -20.26 -2.32 16.57
N ALA A 152 -19.50 -3.42 16.71
CA ALA A 152 -18.08 -3.39 17.06
C ALA A 152 -17.21 -2.76 15.93
N ARG A 153 -17.67 -2.83 14.68
CA ARG A 153 -17.08 -2.12 13.55
C ARG A 153 -17.51 -0.64 13.46
N GLY A 154 -18.29 -0.13 14.42
CA GLY A 154 -18.81 1.24 14.39
C GLY A 154 -19.90 1.49 13.33
N GLY A 155 -20.62 0.45 12.90
CA GLY A 155 -21.65 0.52 11.87
C GLY A 155 -21.12 0.35 10.44
N VAL A 156 -19.82 0.16 10.27
CA VAL A 156 -19.15 -0.05 8.98
C VAL A 156 -19.46 -1.46 8.43
N PRO A 157 -19.70 -1.62 7.10
CA PRO A 157 -19.90 -2.94 6.49
C PRO A 157 -18.64 -3.81 6.58
N GLU A 158 -18.79 -5.12 6.37
CA GLU A 158 -17.65 -5.99 6.10
C GLU A 158 -16.97 -5.57 4.79
N ILE A 159 -15.64 -5.73 4.69
CA ILE A 159 -14.87 -5.28 3.54
C ILE A 159 -14.24 -6.48 2.84
N TYR A 160 -14.52 -6.63 1.56
CA TYR A 160 -13.98 -7.67 0.69
C TYR A 160 -13.32 -7.08 -0.55
N PHE A 161 -12.40 -7.83 -1.15
CA PHE A 161 -11.70 -7.46 -2.37
C PHE A 161 -11.86 -8.55 -3.41
N LEU A 162 -12.26 -8.18 -4.62
CA LEU A 162 -12.36 -9.05 -5.79
C LEU A 162 -11.75 -8.38 -7.03
N GLY A 163 -11.45 -9.17 -8.05
CA GLY A 163 -10.87 -8.65 -9.30
C GLY A 163 -9.37 -8.35 -9.23
N GLN A 164 -8.70 -8.73 -8.13
CA GLN A 164 -7.25 -8.64 -7.96
C GLN A 164 -6.53 -9.93 -8.37
N ASN A 165 -7.26 -11.01 -8.58
CA ASN A 165 -6.79 -12.31 -9.09
C ASN A 165 -7.90 -13.02 -9.88
N MET A 166 -7.58 -14.19 -10.44
CA MET A 166 -8.50 -15.02 -11.23
C MET A 166 -8.67 -16.42 -10.61
N ASP A 167 -8.40 -16.55 -9.31
CA ASP A 167 -8.61 -17.81 -8.57
C ASP A 167 -10.12 -18.05 -8.38
N PRO A 168 -10.69 -19.12 -8.99
CA PRO A 168 -12.12 -19.38 -8.92
C PRO A 168 -12.55 -19.83 -7.51
N ASP A 169 -11.69 -20.50 -6.74
CA ASP A 169 -12.01 -20.96 -5.39
C ASP A 169 -12.10 -19.76 -4.45
N TYR A 170 -11.11 -18.83 -4.48
CA TYR A 170 -11.18 -17.60 -3.72
C TYR A 170 -12.43 -16.77 -4.07
N PHE A 171 -12.77 -16.69 -5.36
CA PHE A 171 -13.95 -15.97 -5.80
C PHE A 171 -15.23 -16.62 -5.27
N ARG A 172 -15.34 -17.96 -5.35
CA ARG A 172 -16.48 -18.72 -4.85
C ARG A 172 -16.63 -18.60 -3.34
N ASP A 173 -15.57 -18.79 -2.58
CA ASP A 173 -15.56 -18.63 -1.12
C ASP A 173 -16.00 -17.22 -0.70
N THR A 174 -15.58 -16.18 -1.46
CA THR A 174 -16.05 -14.82 -1.22
C THR A 174 -17.55 -14.68 -1.47
N LEU A 175 -18.09 -15.28 -2.54
CA LEU A 175 -19.55 -15.29 -2.79
C LEU A 175 -20.31 -16.00 -1.67
N ASP A 176 -19.78 -17.08 -1.13
CA ASP A 176 -20.40 -17.81 -0.01
C ASP A 176 -20.42 -16.94 1.27
N MET A 177 -19.37 -16.15 1.51
CA MET A 177 -19.35 -15.17 2.61
C MET A 177 -20.33 -14.00 2.41
N LEU A 178 -20.71 -13.72 1.18
CA LEU A 178 -21.66 -12.66 0.83
C LEU A 178 -23.11 -13.14 0.79
N ASP A 179 -23.35 -14.46 0.87
CA ASP A 179 -24.69 -15.04 0.81
C ASP A 179 -25.56 -14.52 1.95
N GLY A 180 -26.81 -14.17 1.64
CA GLY A 180 -27.75 -13.58 2.59
C GLY A 180 -27.47 -12.13 3.02
N LYS A 181 -26.37 -11.50 2.57
CA LYS A 181 -26.00 -10.12 2.89
C LYS A 181 -26.43 -9.14 1.82
N LYS A 182 -26.76 -7.93 2.23
CA LYS A 182 -26.92 -6.81 1.30
C LYS A 182 -25.54 -6.26 0.95
N VAL A 183 -25.15 -6.48 -0.31
CA VAL A 183 -23.82 -6.15 -0.82
C VAL A 183 -23.83 -4.84 -1.59
N GLY A 184 -22.83 -3.98 -1.33
CA GLY A 184 -22.50 -2.84 -2.18
C GLY A 184 -21.11 -3.02 -2.80
N ILE A 185 -20.90 -2.43 -3.98
CA ILE A 185 -19.61 -2.57 -4.69
C ILE A 185 -19.08 -1.23 -5.15
N ASN A 186 -17.75 -1.10 -5.26
CA ASN A 186 -17.09 -0.08 -6.06
C ASN A 186 -16.19 -0.77 -7.08
N VAL A 187 -16.48 -0.57 -8.37
CA VAL A 187 -15.61 -1.04 -9.45
C VAL A 187 -14.67 0.07 -9.87
N ILE A 188 -13.37 -0.24 -9.82
CA ILE A 188 -12.29 0.71 -10.04
C ILE A 188 -11.49 0.29 -11.28
N SER A 189 -11.69 0.97 -12.38
CA SER A 189 -10.96 0.70 -13.63
C SER A 189 -11.00 1.91 -14.57
N LYS A 190 -9.83 2.45 -14.93
CA LYS A 190 -9.74 3.60 -15.85
C LYS A 190 -10.35 3.25 -17.23
N SER A 191 -9.92 2.17 -17.86
CA SER A 191 -10.42 1.75 -19.18
C SER A 191 -11.76 1.02 -19.14
N GLY A 192 -12.06 0.34 -18.03
CA GLY A 192 -13.17 -0.60 -17.90
C GLY A 192 -12.97 -1.92 -18.64
N THR A 193 -11.76 -2.17 -19.17
CA THR A 193 -11.43 -3.37 -19.96
C THR A 193 -10.32 -4.21 -19.34
N THR A 194 -9.85 -3.86 -18.14
CA THR A 194 -8.94 -4.71 -17.38
C THR A 194 -9.63 -6.03 -17.09
N THR A 195 -9.07 -7.13 -17.57
CA THR A 195 -9.75 -8.43 -17.68
C THR A 195 -10.27 -8.91 -16.33
N GLU A 196 -9.44 -8.90 -15.32
CA GLU A 196 -9.73 -9.39 -13.97
C GLU A 196 -10.87 -8.59 -13.33
N THR A 197 -10.74 -7.28 -13.33
CA THR A 197 -11.76 -6.36 -12.78
C THR A 197 -13.07 -6.44 -13.56
N ALA A 198 -13.02 -6.54 -14.91
CA ALA A 198 -14.20 -6.60 -15.76
C ALA A 198 -14.98 -7.91 -15.56
N ILE A 199 -14.29 -9.04 -15.39
CA ILE A 199 -14.93 -10.33 -15.09
C ILE A 199 -15.58 -10.27 -13.70
N GLY A 200 -14.85 -9.85 -12.68
CA GLY A 200 -15.39 -9.70 -11.32
C GLY A 200 -16.61 -8.78 -11.30
N PHE A 201 -16.55 -7.63 -11.96
CA PHE A 201 -17.68 -6.72 -12.03
C PHE A 201 -18.88 -7.30 -12.78
N ARG A 202 -18.66 -8.03 -13.88
CA ARG A 202 -19.75 -8.67 -14.62
C ARG A 202 -20.52 -9.68 -13.76
N ILE A 203 -19.81 -10.46 -12.96
CA ILE A 203 -20.42 -11.45 -12.05
C ILE A 203 -21.16 -10.73 -10.92
N MET A 204 -20.51 -9.81 -10.22
CA MET A 204 -21.09 -9.10 -9.08
C MET A 204 -22.28 -8.22 -9.49
N ARG A 205 -22.18 -7.53 -10.63
CA ARG A 205 -23.29 -6.73 -11.16
C ARG A 205 -24.52 -7.60 -11.44
N ARG A 206 -24.34 -8.74 -12.10
CA ARG A 206 -25.45 -9.67 -12.39
C ARG A 206 -26.11 -10.15 -11.10
N LEU A 207 -25.33 -10.54 -10.10
CA LEU A 207 -25.84 -10.95 -8.79
C LEU A 207 -26.67 -9.82 -8.13
N LEU A 208 -26.21 -8.58 -8.19
CA LEU A 208 -26.96 -7.45 -7.64
C LEU A 208 -28.23 -7.15 -8.44
N GLU A 209 -28.19 -7.21 -9.78
CA GLU A 209 -29.36 -7.01 -10.66
C GLU A 209 -30.42 -8.11 -10.45
N GLU A 210 -30.02 -9.37 -10.26
CA GLU A 210 -30.91 -10.48 -9.97
C GLU A 210 -31.60 -10.36 -8.60
N ASN A 211 -30.87 -9.87 -7.58
CA ASN A 211 -31.40 -9.75 -6.22
C ASN A 211 -32.20 -8.46 -5.97
N TRP A 212 -31.84 -7.34 -6.65
CA TRP A 212 -32.38 -6.02 -6.33
C TRP A 212 -33.04 -5.29 -7.51
N GLY A 213 -33.01 -5.89 -8.72
CA GLY A 213 -33.58 -5.28 -9.92
C GLY A 213 -33.01 -3.87 -10.17
N ASP A 214 -33.88 -2.92 -10.50
CA ASP A 214 -33.47 -1.52 -10.78
C ASP A 214 -32.81 -0.82 -9.58
N ARG A 215 -33.04 -1.31 -8.37
CA ARG A 215 -32.42 -0.74 -7.16
C ARG A 215 -30.95 -1.13 -7.02
N ALA A 216 -30.45 -2.11 -7.78
CA ALA A 216 -29.04 -2.46 -7.81
C ALA A 216 -28.12 -1.27 -8.10
N ARG A 217 -28.59 -0.29 -8.89
CA ARG A 217 -27.83 0.94 -9.20
C ARG A 217 -27.45 1.76 -7.96
N GLU A 218 -28.23 1.69 -6.89
CA GLU A 218 -27.97 2.42 -5.63
C GLU A 218 -26.86 1.76 -4.79
N LEU A 219 -26.49 0.51 -5.13
CA LEU A 219 -25.48 -0.30 -4.45
C LEU A 219 -24.15 -0.38 -5.22
N ILE A 220 -24.07 0.30 -6.37
CA ILE A 220 -22.91 0.27 -7.26
C ILE A 220 -22.29 1.66 -7.36
N LEU A 221 -21.07 1.79 -6.88
CA LEU A 221 -20.19 2.91 -7.15
C LEU A 221 -19.24 2.52 -8.29
N VAL A 222 -18.86 3.51 -9.09
CA VAL A 222 -17.94 3.35 -10.21
C VAL A 222 -16.85 4.40 -10.13
N THR A 223 -15.59 3.97 -10.07
CA THR A 223 -14.44 4.87 -10.15
C THR A 223 -13.72 4.61 -11.48
N THR A 224 -13.81 5.55 -12.43
CA THR A 224 -13.38 5.35 -13.82
C THR A 224 -12.87 6.64 -14.47
N ASP A 225 -12.47 6.55 -15.74
CA ASP A 225 -12.06 7.69 -16.58
C ASP A 225 -13.14 8.79 -16.58
N PRO A 226 -12.77 10.07 -16.54
CA PRO A 226 -13.74 11.17 -16.49
C PRO A 226 -14.57 11.31 -17.77
N GLU A 227 -14.07 10.88 -18.93
CA GLU A 227 -14.68 11.17 -20.22
C GLU A 227 -14.96 9.95 -21.09
N LYS A 228 -14.14 8.91 -20.99
CA LYS A 228 -14.11 7.79 -21.96
C LYS A 228 -14.01 6.43 -21.30
N GLY A 229 -14.10 5.38 -22.10
CA GLY A 229 -13.94 3.99 -21.65
C GLY A 229 -15.26 3.22 -21.60
N ALA A 230 -15.14 1.90 -21.52
CA ALA A 230 -16.30 1.00 -21.50
C ALA A 230 -17.09 1.13 -20.21
N LEU A 231 -16.38 1.24 -19.06
CA LEU A 231 -17.01 1.37 -17.76
C LEU A 231 -17.73 2.71 -17.60
N ARG A 232 -17.15 3.80 -18.12
CA ARG A 232 -17.78 5.12 -18.12
C ARG A 232 -19.13 5.09 -18.85
N ARG A 233 -19.15 4.60 -20.10
CA ARG A 233 -20.40 4.48 -20.89
C ARG A 233 -21.44 3.63 -20.18
N LEU A 234 -21.03 2.51 -19.58
CA LEU A 234 -21.94 1.65 -18.85
C LEU A 234 -22.53 2.36 -17.63
N ALA A 235 -21.70 3.08 -16.88
CA ALA A 235 -22.12 3.82 -15.68
C ALA A 235 -23.16 4.91 -16.01
N GLU A 236 -22.93 5.64 -17.13
CA GLU A 236 -23.89 6.65 -17.62
C GLU A 236 -25.21 6.02 -18.04
N GLN A 237 -25.17 4.91 -18.79
CA GLN A 237 -26.38 4.22 -19.25
C GLN A 237 -27.22 3.65 -18.09
N LYS A 238 -26.55 3.19 -17.03
CA LYS A 238 -27.21 2.56 -15.86
C LYS A 238 -27.50 3.55 -14.73
N GLY A 239 -26.99 4.77 -14.79
CA GLY A 239 -27.16 5.78 -13.76
C GLY A 239 -26.42 5.44 -12.45
N TYR A 240 -25.22 4.86 -12.53
CA TYR A 240 -24.39 4.60 -11.35
C TYR A 240 -23.76 5.88 -10.82
N ASN A 241 -23.56 5.96 -9.50
CA ASN A 241 -22.79 7.05 -8.89
C ASN A 241 -21.31 6.91 -9.25
N MET A 242 -20.72 7.97 -9.83
CA MET A 242 -19.39 7.93 -10.42
C MET A 242 -18.38 8.80 -9.71
N PHE A 243 -17.17 8.26 -9.60
CA PHE A 243 -15.94 8.91 -9.16
C PHE A 243 -14.87 8.82 -10.23
N VAL A 244 -13.81 9.62 -10.12
CA VAL A 244 -12.87 9.85 -11.19
C VAL A 244 -11.51 9.19 -10.92
N VAL A 245 -10.99 8.47 -11.91
CA VAL A 245 -9.56 8.13 -12.00
C VAL A 245 -8.88 9.25 -12.77
N PRO A 246 -8.02 10.07 -12.16
CA PRO A 246 -7.37 11.17 -12.86
C PRO A 246 -6.52 10.69 -14.04
N ASP A 247 -6.50 11.47 -15.11
CA ASP A 247 -5.75 11.11 -16.32
C ASP A 247 -4.24 11.26 -16.14
N ASP A 248 -3.83 12.21 -15.32
CA ASP A 248 -2.45 12.60 -15.02
C ASP A 248 -1.81 11.81 -13.86
N ILE A 249 -2.46 10.68 -13.45
CA ILE A 249 -1.98 9.84 -12.35
C ILE A 249 -1.91 8.38 -12.79
N GLY A 250 -0.74 7.76 -12.62
CA GLY A 250 -0.53 6.33 -12.82
C GLY A 250 -1.18 5.50 -11.71
N GLY A 251 -1.58 4.25 -12.03
CA GLY A 251 -2.30 3.39 -11.08
C GLY A 251 -1.61 3.25 -9.72
N ARG A 252 -0.31 3.00 -9.70
CA ARG A 252 0.47 2.82 -8.46
C ARG A 252 0.68 4.08 -7.63
N PHE A 253 0.37 5.26 -8.19
CA PHE A 253 0.39 6.59 -7.55
C PHE A 253 -1.00 7.11 -7.19
N SER A 254 -2.06 6.31 -7.33
CA SER A 254 -3.44 6.81 -7.33
C SER A 254 -4.17 6.70 -5.99
N VAL A 255 -3.50 6.21 -4.94
CA VAL A 255 -4.16 5.99 -3.62
C VAL A 255 -4.76 7.26 -3.04
N LEU A 256 -4.15 8.43 -3.27
CA LEU A 256 -4.68 9.74 -2.89
C LEU A 256 -5.57 10.34 -4.00
N SER A 257 -6.40 9.58 -4.63
CA SER A 257 -7.46 10.05 -5.52
C SER A 257 -8.76 9.35 -5.17
N ASP A 258 -9.82 9.57 -5.91
CA ASP A 258 -11.07 8.83 -5.70
C ASP A 258 -10.88 7.31 -5.75
N VAL A 259 -9.81 6.84 -6.42
CA VAL A 259 -9.42 5.42 -6.45
C VAL A 259 -9.28 4.85 -5.04
N GLY A 260 -8.55 5.54 -4.16
CA GLY A 260 -8.38 5.12 -2.77
C GLY A 260 -9.44 5.68 -1.85
N LEU A 261 -9.70 7.00 -1.92
CA LEU A 261 -10.48 7.72 -0.93
C LEU A 261 -11.91 7.20 -0.78
N VAL A 262 -12.57 6.76 -1.87
CA VAL A 262 -13.93 6.21 -1.80
C VAL A 262 -13.97 4.94 -0.96
N GLY A 263 -13.08 3.98 -1.23
CA GLY A 263 -13.01 2.73 -0.46
C GLY A 263 -12.62 2.95 1.00
N LEU A 264 -11.70 3.89 1.27
CA LEU A 264 -11.29 4.26 2.62
C LEU A 264 -12.44 4.89 3.41
N ALA A 265 -13.21 5.78 2.80
CA ALA A 265 -14.38 6.40 3.42
C ALA A 265 -15.47 5.37 3.73
N VAL A 266 -15.75 4.39 2.84
CA VAL A 266 -16.69 3.29 3.10
C VAL A 266 -16.22 2.42 4.27
N ALA A 267 -14.89 2.23 4.42
CA ALA A 267 -14.30 1.53 5.55
C ALA A 267 -14.26 2.35 6.85
N GLY A 268 -14.83 3.55 6.87
CA GLY A 268 -14.90 4.41 8.04
C GLY A 268 -13.57 5.09 8.42
N ILE A 269 -12.61 5.13 7.50
CA ILE A 269 -11.32 5.77 7.71
C ILE A 269 -11.47 7.28 7.53
N ASP A 270 -10.84 8.05 8.41
CA ASP A 270 -10.76 9.51 8.31
C ASP A 270 -9.87 9.91 7.13
N ILE A 271 -10.51 10.18 5.98
CA ILE A 271 -9.82 10.57 4.75
C ILE A 271 -9.30 12.01 4.80
N GLU A 272 -9.82 12.88 5.67
CA GLU A 272 -9.28 14.22 5.86
C GLU A 272 -7.93 14.14 6.60
N GLU A 273 -7.85 13.33 7.68
CA GLU A 273 -6.59 13.07 8.37
C GLU A 273 -5.55 12.43 7.44
N PHE A 274 -5.99 11.52 6.55
CA PHE A 274 -5.13 10.88 5.55
C PHE A 274 -4.54 11.91 4.57
N VAL A 275 -5.37 12.80 4.02
CA VAL A 275 -4.93 13.89 3.14
C VAL A 275 -3.96 14.85 3.83
N GLU A 276 -4.21 15.19 5.10
CA GLU A 276 -3.31 16.06 5.87
C GLU A 276 -1.92 15.43 6.06
N GLY A 277 -1.83 14.10 6.22
CA GLY A 277 -0.55 13.38 6.23
C GLY A 277 0.24 13.54 4.92
N PHE A 278 -0.45 13.42 3.78
CA PHE A 278 0.14 13.69 2.46
C PHE A 278 0.63 15.13 2.31
N LYS A 279 -0.17 16.11 2.76
CA LYS A 279 0.20 17.54 2.69
C LYS A 279 1.45 17.84 3.49
N ASP A 280 1.53 17.34 4.71
CA ASP A 280 2.69 17.55 5.57
C ASP A 280 3.96 16.94 4.96
N MET A 281 3.87 15.71 4.47
CA MET A 281 5.01 15.08 3.81
C MET A 281 5.38 15.76 2.49
N ARG A 282 4.39 16.24 1.71
CA ARG A 282 4.63 17.05 0.53
C ARG A 282 5.47 18.29 0.86
N GLU A 283 5.07 19.03 1.88
CA GLU A 283 5.80 20.21 2.33
C GLU A 283 7.27 19.87 2.65
N ARG A 284 7.52 18.79 3.39
CA ARG A 284 8.87 18.31 3.71
C ARG A 284 9.67 17.89 2.47
N CYS A 285 9.02 17.21 1.52
CA CYS A 285 9.65 16.70 0.30
C CYS A 285 9.82 17.75 -0.80
N MET A 286 9.26 18.96 -0.62
CA MET A 286 9.52 20.12 -1.50
C MET A 286 10.70 20.99 -1.02
N ASN A 287 11.31 20.64 0.10
CA ASN A 287 12.48 21.34 0.61
C ASN A 287 13.71 21.09 -0.28
N ASP A 288 14.40 22.17 -0.65
CA ASP A 288 15.60 22.14 -1.50
C ASP A 288 16.88 21.80 -0.72
N ASP A 289 16.84 21.81 0.61
CA ASP A 289 17.94 21.25 1.41
C ASP A 289 17.92 19.72 1.39
N PHE A 290 18.94 19.13 0.77
CA PHE A 290 19.03 17.69 0.56
C PHE A 290 18.85 16.89 1.87
N TRP A 291 19.57 17.26 2.92
CA TRP A 291 19.55 16.50 4.18
C TRP A 291 18.28 16.69 5.01
N SER A 292 17.50 17.72 4.72
CA SER A 292 16.19 17.98 5.31
C SER A 292 15.04 17.34 4.53
N ASN A 293 15.31 16.83 3.32
CA ASN A 293 14.31 16.24 2.43
C ASN A 293 14.35 14.70 2.47
N PRO A 294 13.39 14.05 3.14
CA PRO A 294 13.43 12.60 3.35
C PRO A 294 13.34 11.80 2.05
N CYS A 295 12.66 12.33 1.01
CA CYS A 295 12.53 11.65 -0.27
C CYS A 295 13.85 11.59 -1.03
N LEU A 296 14.58 12.71 -1.05
CA LEU A 296 15.89 12.79 -1.67
C LEU A 296 16.89 11.85 -0.99
N VAL A 297 16.96 11.94 0.34
CA VAL A 297 17.88 11.11 1.14
C VAL A 297 17.57 9.63 0.94
N HIS A 298 16.29 9.22 0.99
CA HIS A 298 15.89 7.82 0.79
C HIS A 298 16.19 7.34 -0.63
N ALA A 299 15.88 8.13 -1.66
CA ALA A 299 16.15 7.76 -3.05
C ALA A 299 17.67 7.57 -3.31
N VAL A 300 18.50 8.49 -2.80
CA VAL A 300 19.97 8.38 -2.94
C VAL A 300 20.51 7.20 -2.15
N ALA A 301 20.03 6.95 -0.93
CA ALA A 301 20.44 5.80 -0.13
C ALA A 301 20.19 4.48 -0.87
N ARG A 302 18.99 4.30 -1.44
CA ARG A 302 18.64 3.12 -2.24
C ARG A 302 19.47 3.01 -3.51
N HIS A 303 19.66 4.14 -4.23
CA HIS A 303 20.46 4.16 -5.45
C HIS A 303 21.93 3.80 -5.19
N LEU A 304 22.54 4.31 -4.12
CA LEU A 304 23.88 3.92 -3.70
C LEU A 304 23.97 2.42 -3.37
N ALA A 305 23.00 1.89 -2.64
CA ALA A 305 22.92 0.47 -2.36
C ALA A 305 22.85 -0.35 -3.66
N TYR A 306 22.03 0.06 -4.63
CA TYR A 306 21.94 -0.57 -5.94
C TYR A 306 23.26 -0.53 -6.70
N GLN A 307 23.97 0.60 -6.74
CA GLN A 307 25.29 0.73 -7.36
C GLN A 307 26.35 -0.14 -6.68
N LYS A 308 26.22 -0.34 -5.37
CA LYS A 308 27.10 -1.22 -4.57
C LYS A 308 26.72 -2.71 -4.64
N GLY A 309 25.83 -3.08 -5.57
CA GLY A 309 25.47 -4.48 -5.85
C GLY A 309 24.29 -5.03 -5.07
N LYS A 310 23.58 -4.21 -4.28
CA LYS A 310 22.34 -4.64 -3.63
C LYS A 310 21.22 -4.69 -4.67
N LYS A 311 20.71 -5.89 -4.95
CA LYS A 311 19.71 -6.13 -6.00
C LYS A 311 18.34 -6.52 -5.42
N ILE A 312 18.29 -6.80 -4.13
CA ILE A 312 17.10 -7.17 -3.38
C ILE A 312 16.93 -6.16 -2.25
N GLU A 313 15.75 -5.59 -2.12
CA GLU A 313 15.35 -4.80 -0.96
C GLU A 313 14.32 -5.58 -0.16
N VAL A 314 14.66 -5.92 1.07
CA VAL A 314 13.69 -6.51 2.03
C VAL A 314 13.03 -5.37 2.79
N VAL A 315 11.73 -5.18 2.59
CA VAL A 315 10.94 -4.21 3.35
C VAL A 315 10.32 -4.93 4.53
N ALA A 316 10.99 -4.83 5.68
CA ALA A 316 10.60 -5.49 6.90
C ALA A 316 9.74 -4.60 7.79
N THR A 317 8.79 -5.18 8.53
CA THR A 317 8.01 -4.47 9.54
C THR A 317 7.77 -5.34 10.76
N ASN A 318 7.70 -4.72 11.94
CA ASN A 318 7.29 -5.34 13.21
C ASN A 318 5.77 -5.34 13.42
N SER A 319 4.99 -4.89 12.45
CA SER A 319 3.55 -4.71 12.58
C SER A 319 2.78 -5.42 11.46
N THR A 320 1.89 -6.34 11.83
CA THR A 320 0.95 -6.95 10.88
C THR A 320 0.12 -5.90 10.15
N ALA A 321 -0.17 -4.77 10.80
CA ALA A 321 -0.90 -3.66 10.22
C ALA A 321 -0.12 -2.96 9.08
N LEU A 322 1.20 -2.81 9.20
CA LEU A 322 2.03 -2.17 8.18
C LEU A 322 2.50 -3.14 7.07
N TYR A 323 2.27 -4.44 7.23
CA TYR A 323 2.68 -5.42 6.23
C TYR A 323 2.02 -5.18 4.86
N GLY A 324 0.75 -4.73 4.85
CA GLY A 324 0.08 -4.30 3.62
C GLY A 324 0.78 -3.13 2.92
N VAL A 325 1.32 -2.18 3.69
CA VAL A 325 2.09 -1.04 3.16
C VAL A 325 3.40 -1.52 2.52
N ALA A 326 4.10 -2.48 3.13
CA ALA A 326 5.27 -3.11 2.53
C ALA A 326 4.94 -3.83 1.20
N ARG A 327 3.77 -4.50 1.11
CA ARG A 327 3.26 -5.08 -0.15
C ARG A 327 2.92 -4.02 -1.21
N TRP A 328 2.43 -2.86 -0.81
CA TRP A 328 2.23 -1.76 -1.75
C TRP A 328 3.57 -1.23 -2.29
N MET A 329 4.61 -1.15 -1.46
CA MET A 329 5.96 -0.79 -1.91
C MET A 329 6.53 -1.82 -2.90
N GLU A 330 6.20 -3.12 -2.76
CA GLU A 330 6.53 -4.19 -3.72
C GLU A 330 5.94 -3.93 -5.13
N GLN A 331 4.82 -3.22 -5.25
CA GLN A 331 4.33 -2.73 -6.54
C GLN A 331 5.03 -1.44 -6.94
N LEU A 332 5.05 -0.46 -6.04
CA LEU A 332 5.48 0.90 -6.37
C LEU A 332 6.89 0.95 -6.97
N PHE A 333 7.87 0.35 -6.27
CA PHE A 333 9.27 0.44 -6.67
C PHE A 333 9.60 -0.41 -7.90
N PRO A 334 9.35 -1.74 -7.94
CA PRO A 334 9.71 -2.56 -9.10
C PRO A 334 8.99 -2.14 -10.40
N GLU A 335 7.73 -1.72 -10.32
CA GLU A 335 6.98 -1.28 -11.50
C GLU A 335 7.49 0.08 -12.03
N SER A 336 8.11 0.91 -11.18
CA SER A 336 8.68 2.21 -11.56
C SER A 336 10.15 2.14 -11.94
N GLU A 337 10.93 1.23 -11.37
CA GLU A 337 12.38 1.12 -11.53
C GLU A 337 12.79 -0.04 -12.46
N GLY A 338 11.91 -1.02 -12.65
CA GLY A 338 12.21 -2.26 -13.37
C GLY A 338 12.21 -2.11 -14.88
N HIS A 339 13.11 -1.26 -15.41
CA HIS A 339 13.25 -0.95 -16.82
C HIS A 339 14.64 -1.28 -17.31
N GLU A 340 14.77 -1.75 -18.57
CA GLU A 340 16.04 -1.89 -19.27
C GLU A 340 17.11 -2.69 -18.50
N GLY A 341 16.70 -3.64 -17.68
CA GLY A 341 17.57 -4.45 -16.85
C GLY A 341 18.02 -3.79 -15.54
N HIS A 342 17.42 -2.66 -15.17
CA HIS A 342 17.65 -1.98 -13.90
C HIS A 342 16.56 -2.27 -12.87
N GLY A 343 16.78 -1.79 -11.63
CA GLY A 343 15.85 -1.88 -10.51
C GLY A 343 16.22 -2.95 -9.48
N MET A 344 15.67 -2.80 -8.28
CA MET A 344 15.78 -3.80 -7.21
C MET A 344 14.49 -4.61 -7.11
N TRP A 345 14.64 -5.89 -6.79
CA TRP A 345 13.51 -6.71 -6.37
C TRP A 345 13.11 -6.32 -4.94
N VAL A 346 11.89 -5.89 -4.75
CA VAL A 346 11.37 -5.55 -3.42
C VAL A 346 10.58 -6.72 -2.86
N SER A 347 10.88 -7.13 -1.61
CA SER A 347 10.25 -8.26 -0.93
C SER A 347 9.74 -7.84 0.44
N PRO A 348 8.42 -7.85 0.70
CA PRO A 348 7.86 -7.53 2.00
C PRO A 348 8.15 -8.64 3.02
N ALA A 349 8.43 -8.25 4.28
CA ALA A 349 8.69 -9.19 5.37
C ALA A 349 8.00 -8.75 6.66
N LEU A 350 7.31 -9.67 7.33
CA LEU A 350 6.80 -9.47 8.68
C LEU A 350 7.77 -10.08 9.69
N TYR A 351 8.39 -9.25 10.50
CA TYR A 351 9.25 -9.72 11.59
C TYR A 351 8.42 -9.84 12.89
N SER A 352 8.61 -10.84 13.69
CA SER A 352 9.65 -11.91 13.77
C SER A 352 9.41 -13.12 12.82
N GLU A 353 8.21 -13.28 12.23
CA GLU A 353 7.86 -14.46 11.42
C GLU A 353 8.94 -14.77 10.37
N LYS A 354 9.35 -13.78 9.56
CA LYS A 354 10.31 -13.98 8.48
C LYS A 354 11.76 -14.11 8.93
N LEU A 355 12.09 -13.75 10.18
CA LEU A 355 13.39 -14.07 10.76
C LEU A 355 13.59 -15.57 10.88
N HIS A 356 12.51 -16.33 11.15
CA HIS A 356 12.51 -17.80 11.20
C HIS A 356 12.41 -18.46 9.81
N ALA A 357 12.43 -17.70 8.73
CA ALA A 357 12.44 -18.18 7.34
C ALA A 357 13.64 -17.63 6.57
N ASN A 358 13.60 -16.33 6.25
CA ASN A 358 14.59 -15.67 5.41
C ASN A 358 15.77 -15.08 6.21
N GLY A 359 15.69 -15.03 7.55
CA GLY A 359 16.69 -14.41 8.40
C GLY A 359 18.08 -14.99 8.21
N GLN A 360 18.22 -16.32 8.01
CA GLN A 360 19.51 -16.95 7.68
C GLN A 360 20.10 -16.37 6.39
N MET A 361 19.29 -16.19 5.34
CA MET A 361 19.76 -15.66 4.06
C MET A 361 20.15 -14.17 4.19
N VAL A 362 19.40 -13.39 4.94
CA VAL A 362 19.74 -11.99 5.20
C VAL A 362 21.04 -11.91 6.00
N GLN A 363 21.14 -12.67 7.11
CA GLN A 363 22.28 -12.59 8.02
C GLN A 363 23.59 -13.13 7.43
N ASP A 364 23.56 -14.24 6.68
CA ASP A 364 24.77 -15.00 6.30
C ASP A 364 24.78 -15.44 4.81
N GLY A 365 23.79 -15.05 4.03
CA GLY A 365 23.72 -15.32 2.59
C GLY A 365 24.55 -14.36 1.75
N GLU A 366 24.23 -14.25 0.47
CA GLU A 366 24.88 -13.33 -0.46
C GLU A 366 24.67 -11.86 -0.07
N ARG A 367 25.73 -11.05 -0.16
CA ARG A 367 25.71 -9.61 0.24
C ARG A 367 25.04 -8.70 -0.83
N ASN A 368 23.94 -9.14 -1.41
CA ASN A 368 23.17 -8.43 -2.44
C ASN A 368 21.85 -7.82 -1.93
N ILE A 369 21.64 -7.79 -0.60
CA ILE A 369 20.44 -7.31 0.07
C ILE A 369 20.67 -5.92 0.66
N LEU A 370 19.67 -5.04 0.51
CA LEU A 370 19.38 -3.86 1.31
C LEU A 370 18.17 -4.19 2.19
N GLU A 371 18.17 -3.79 3.44
CA GLU A 371 17.01 -3.95 4.31
C GLU A 371 16.42 -2.58 4.68
N THR A 372 15.10 -2.44 4.49
CA THR A 372 14.36 -1.23 4.86
C THR A 372 13.30 -1.60 5.89
N PHE A 373 13.40 -1.05 7.09
CA PHE A 373 12.43 -1.29 8.17
C PHE A 373 11.34 -0.22 8.16
N LEU A 374 10.08 -0.64 8.03
CA LEU A 374 8.92 0.16 8.42
C LEU A 374 8.63 -0.15 9.89
N PHE A 375 9.23 0.64 10.77
CA PHE A 375 9.21 0.40 12.20
C PHE A 375 8.08 1.16 12.88
N LEU A 376 7.05 0.44 13.35
CA LEU A 376 6.00 1.02 14.18
C LEU A 376 6.50 1.17 15.62
N ARG A 377 6.67 2.43 16.08
CA ARG A 377 7.23 2.73 17.40
C ARG A 377 6.24 2.48 18.54
N GLU A 378 5.00 2.93 18.36
CA GLU A 378 3.96 2.81 19.38
C GLU A 378 2.76 2.03 18.83
N HIS A 379 2.43 0.92 19.48
CA HIS A 379 1.21 0.14 19.21
C HIS A 379 0.03 0.68 20.02
N ASP A 380 -1.19 0.51 19.50
CA ASP A 380 -2.41 0.99 20.15
C ASP A 380 -2.74 0.22 21.44
N ASN A 381 -2.32 -1.04 21.50
CA ASN A 381 -2.64 -1.94 22.62
C ASN A 381 -1.37 -2.34 23.38
N ARG A 382 -1.52 -2.60 24.66
CA ARG A 382 -0.48 -3.21 25.50
C ARG A 382 -0.89 -4.60 25.91
N VAL A 383 0.04 -5.54 25.81
CA VAL A 383 -0.14 -6.92 26.28
C VAL A 383 1.00 -7.23 27.25
N GLY A 384 0.64 -7.39 28.52
CA GLY A 384 1.59 -7.78 29.57
C GLY A 384 2.03 -9.24 29.39
N ILE A 385 3.25 -9.53 29.79
CA ILE A 385 3.80 -10.88 29.84
C ILE A 385 3.64 -11.38 31.31
N PRO A 386 2.89 -12.48 31.56
CA PRO A 386 2.70 -12.98 32.88
C PRO A 386 4.00 -13.60 33.45
N MET A 387 4.13 -13.63 34.77
CA MET A 387 5.10 -14.49 35.45
C MET A 387 4.65 -15.95 35.35
N ASP A 388 5.62 -16.85 35.17
CA ASP A 388 5.40 -18.28 35.28
C ASP A 388 6.07 -18.81 36.55
N GLU A 389 5.35 -19.62 37.40
CA GLU A 389 5.87 -20.12 38.65
C GLU A 389 7.11 -21.00 38.45
N GLU A 390 7.18 -21.77 37.37
CA GLU A 390 8.26 -22.73 37.11
C GLU A 390 9.41 -22.14 36.30
N ASP A 391 9.19 -21.04 35.54
CA ASP A 391 10.16 -20.38 34.64
C ASP A 391 10.90 -21.35 33.72
N LEU A 392 10.20 -22.36 33.18
CA LEU A 392 10.82 -23.38 32.33
C LEU A 392 11.31 -22.81 30.99
N ASP A 393 10.72 -21.71 30.54
CA ASP A 393 11.13 -20.98 29.34
C ASP A 393 12.20 -19.92 29.60
N GLY A 394 12.56 -19.65 30.85
CA GLY A 394 13.57 -18.68 31.26
C GLY A 394 13.20 -17.23 30.99
N LEU A 395 11.90 -16.90 30.86
CA LEU A 395 11.45 -15.56 30.46
C LEU A 395 10.97 -14.69 31.63
N ASN A 396 11.04 -15.18 32.87
CA ASN A 396 10.59 -14.41 34.05
C ASN A 396 11.33 -13.08 34.27
N PHE A 397 12.47 -12.87 33.62
CA PHE A 397 13.16 -11.58 33.68
C PHE A 397 12.37 -10.45 32.97
N LEU A 398 11.49 -10.77 32.01
CA LEU A 398 10.70 -9.79 31.27
C LEU A 398 9.70 -9.03 32.16
N PRO A 399 8.75 -9.69 32.85
CA PRO A 399 7.80 -8.99 33.70
C PRO A 399 8.46 -8.33 34.93
N GLN A 400 9.54 -8.88 35.46
CA GLN A 400 10.30 -8.28 36.56
C GLN A 400 10.91 -6.93 36.18
N ASN A 401 11.28 -6.73 34.91
CA ASN A 401 11.83 -5.49 34.38
C ASN A 401 10.75 -4.58 33.78
N ASN A 402 9.46 -4.82 34.06
CA ASN A 402 8.32 -4.11 33.48
C ASN A 402 8.28 -4.15 31.93
N LEU A 403 8.79 -5.23 31.34
CA LEU A 403 8.78 -5.43 29.91
C LEU A 403 7.45 -6.06 29.48
N ASP A 404 6.92 -5.64 28.36
CA ASP A 404 5.70 -6.16 27.77
C ASP A 404 5.93 -6.55 26.29
N MET A 405 4.90 -7.10 25.62
CA MET A 405 5.03 -7.45 24.21
C MET A 405 5.45 -6.29 23.33
N ASN A 406 5.09 -5.04 23.67
CA ASN A 406 5.49 -3.87 22.86
C ASN A 406 7.00 -3.64 22.94
N PHE A 407 7.58 -3.81 24.12
CA PHE A 407 9.03 -3.74 24.27
C PHE A 407 9.71 -4.84 23.46
N VAL A 408 9.30 -6.10 23.63
CA VAL A 408 9.88 -7.24 22.90
C VAL A 408 9.73 -7.05 21.39
N ASN A 409 8.57 -6.61 20.93
CA ASN A 409 8.29 -6.34 19.51
C ASN A 409 9.20 -5.23 18.91
N ARG A 410 9.55 -4.22 19.69
CA ARG A 410 10.55 -3.22 19.26
C ARG A 410 11.92 -3.84 19.07
N MET A 411 12.34 -4.74 19.96
CA MET A 411 13.63 -5.45 19.87
C MET A 411 13.70 -6.37 18.63
N VAL A 412 12.55 -6.78 18.08
CA VAL A 412 12.46 -7.52 16.81
C VAL A 412 12.93 -6.69 15.59
N VAL A 413 13.01 -5.37 15.71
CA VAL A 413 13.62 -4.49 14.67
C VAL A 413 15.04 -4.10 15.08
N GLU A 414 15.22 -3.59 16.30
CA GLU A 414 16.51 -3.06 16.75
C GLU A 414 17.61 -4.14 16.76
N GLY A 415 17.29 -5.36 17.23
CA GLY A 415 18.22 -6.48 17.26
C GLY A 415 18.66 -6.94 15.87
N PRO A 416 17.72 -7.31 14.96
CA PRO A 416 18.06 -7.67 13.58
C PRO A 416 18.77 -6.56 12.81
N ALA A 417 18.33 -5.30 12.90
CA ALA A 417 18.99 -4.18 12.22
C ALA A 417 20.48 -4.09 12.62
N TYR A 418 20.79 -4.22 13.91
CA TYR A 418 22.17 -4.28 14.37
C TYR A 418 22.92 -5.52 13.89
N ALA A 419 22.32 -6.71 14.01
CA ALA A 419 22.97 -7.97 13.63
C ALA A 419 23.23 -8.05 12.13
N HIS A 420 22.25 -7.69 11.31
CA HIS A 420 22.35 -7.68 9.84
C HIS A 420 23.39 -6.65 9.38
N TYR A 421 23.36 -5.43 9.97
CA TYR A 421 24.40 -4.44 9.73
C TYR A 421 25.80 -4.99 10.03
N LYS A 422 26.01 -5.63 11.18
CA LYS A 422 27.30 -6.27 11.53
C LYS A 422 27.66 -7.39 10.56
N GLY A 423 26.68 -8.05 9.99
CA GLY A 423 26.83 -9.05 8.93
C GLY A 423 27.11 -8.48 7.53
N GLY A 424 27.13 -7.15 7.36
CA GLY A 424 27.38 -6.48 6.08
C GLY A 424 26.14 -6.22 5.23
N VAL A 425 24.95 -6.23 5.83
CA VAL A 425 23.70 -5.81 5.19
C VAL A 425 23.39 -4.37 5.63
N PRO A 426 23.43 -3.39 4.71
CA PRO A 426 23.04 -2.02 5.04
C PRO A 426 21.54 -1.96 5.34
N CYS A 427 21.14 -1.18 6.36
CA CYS A 427 19.77 -1.05 6.79
C CYS A 427 19.32 0.42 6.80
N ILE A 428 18.12 0.67 6.32
CA ILE A 428 17.39 1.93 6.43
C ILE A 428 16.24 1.71 7.42
N VAL A 429 16.03 2.63 8.37
CA VAL A 429 14.87 2.55 9.28
C VAL A 429 13.97 3.75 9.03
N ILE A 430 12.70 3.47 8.74
CA ILE A 430 11.63 4.46 8.64
C ILE A 430 10.76 4.28 9.86
N GLU A 431 10.97 5.14 10.85
CA GLU A 431 10.20 5.10 12.08
C GLU A 431 8.83 5.75 11.85
N VAL A 432 7.79 4.95 12.09
CA VAL A 432 6.39 5.35 12.06
C VAL A 432 5.93 5.53 13.50
N PRO A 433 5.64 6.74 13.96
CA PRO A 433 5.34 6.99 15.36
C PRO A 433 4.13 6.22 15.87
N ARG A 434 3.04 6.24 15.10
CA ARG A 434 1.75 5.61 15.44
C ARG A 434 1.01 5.13 14.20
N ARG A 435 0.08 4.21 14.42
CA ARG A 435 -0.84 3.70 13.41
C ARG A 435 -2.07 4.62 13.32
N ASN A 436 -2.01 5.65 12.49
CA ASN A 436 -3.12 6.55 12.18
C ASN A 436 -3.12 6.95 10.69
N ALA A 437 -4.21 7.53 10.22
CA ALA A 437 -4.36 7.90 8.81
C ALA A 437 -3.31 8.92 8.38
N TYR A 438 -2.96 9.86 9.24
CA TYR A 438 -1.93 10.87 8.99
C TYR A 438 -0.55 10.26 8.71
N ASN A 439 -0.10 9.31 9.55
CA ASN A 439 1.22 8.68 9.34
C ASN A 439 1.24 7.78 8.11
N ILE A 440 0.15 7.07 7.83
CA ILE A 440 0.04 6.27 6.60
C ILE A 440 0.10 7.19 5.37
N GLY A 441 -0.60 8.32 5.37
CA GLY A 441 -0.53 9.33 4.31
C GLY A 441 0.89 9.86 4.09
N GLN A 442 1.66 10.11 5.16
CA GLN A 442 3.05 10.52 5.06
C GLN A 442 3.92 9.46 4.36
N ILE A 443 3.75 8.17 4.70
CA ILE A 443 4.52 7.07 4.09
C ILE A 443 4.26 7.04 2.58
N TYR A 444 3.01 7.10 2.16
CA TYR A 444 2.66 7.05 0.74
C TYR A 444 3.34 8.18 -0.04
N TYR A 445 3.18 9.44 0.36
CA TYR A 445 3.79 10.55 -0.36
C TYR A 445 5.32 10.46 -0.40
N MET A 446 5.94 10.11 0.72
CA MET A 446 7.39 9.94 0.81
C MET A 446 7.88 8.89 -0.20
N MET A 447 7.22 7.73 -0.29
CA MET A 447 7.63 6.65 -1.17
C MET A 447 7.36 6.98 -2.64
N GLU A 448 6.21 7.57 -2.96
CA GLU A 448 5.87 8.00 -4.32
C GLU A 448 6.89 8.99 -4.88
N ARG A 449 7.29 9.98 -4.06
CA ARG A 449 8.29 10.95 -4.51
C ARG A 449 9.70 10.36 -4.54
N SER A 450 10.03 9.51 -3.59
CA SER A 450 11.33 8.82 -3.57
C SER A 450 11.52 7.93 -4.82
N VAL A 451 10.50 7.16 -5.21
CA VAL A 451 10.61 6.29 -6.40
C VAL A 451 10.70 7.10 -7.69
N ALA A 452 10.03 8.24 -7.78
CA ALA A 452 10.14 9.13 -8.93
C ALA A 452 11.57 9.66 -9.09
N ILE A 453 12.19 10.12 -7.99
CA ILE A 453 13.60 10.54 -7.98
C ILE A 453 14.52 9.37 -8.32
N SER A 454 14.27 8.18 -7.75
CA SER A 454 15.07 6.98 -8.01
C SER A 454 15.04 6.58 -9.50
N GLY A 455 13.90 6.66 -10.17
CA GLY A 455 13.80 6.41 -11.62
C GLY A 455 14.68 7.35 -12.44
N TYR A 456 14.68 8.63 -12.11
CA TYR A 456 15.60 9.60 -12.78
C TYR A 456 17.07 9.34 -12.45
N LEU A 457 17.40 8.92 -11.24
CA LEU A 457 18.76 8.49 -10.91
C LEU A 457 19.20 7.28 -11.73
N LEU A 458 18.29 6.36 -12.03
CA LEU A 458 18.51 5.21 -12.91
C LEU A 458 18.53 5.59 -14.40
N GLY A 459 18.01 6.76 -14.76
CA GLY A 459 18.06 7.31 -16.12
C GLY A 459 16.85 6.99 -16.99
N HIS A 460 15.69 6.68 -16.39
CA HIS A 460 14.46 6.36 -17.14
C HIS A 460 13.21 6.99 -16.53
N ASN A 461 12.12 6.92 -17.29
CA ASN A 461 10.80 7.42 -16.88
C ASN A 461 10.17 6.48 -15.82
N PRO A 462 9.98 6.93 -14.56
CA PRO A 462 9.42 6.09 -13.51
C PRO A 462 7.90 5.91 -13.60
N PHE A 463 7.22 6.53 -14.55
CA PHE A 463 5.75 6.57 -14.62
C PHE A 463 5.15 5.62 -15.66
N ILE A 464 5.98 4.99 -16.50
CA ILE A 464 5.56 3.99 -17.48
C ILE A 464 5.85 2.57 -16.97
N GLN A 465 5.29 1.57 -17.66
CA GLN A 465 5.52 0.14 -17.36
C GLN A 465 5.49 -0.70 -18.65
N PRO A 466 6.47 -0.54 -19.57
CA PRO A 466 6.42 -1.22 -20.87
C PRO A 466 6.51 -2.75 -20.77
N GLY A 467 7.18 -3.29 -19.76
CA GLY A 467 7.37 -4.72 -19.57
C GLY A 467 6.07 -5.51 -19.41
N VAL A 468 5.02 -4.90 -18.84
CA VAL A 468 3.75 -5.61 -18.62
C VAL A 468 2.94 -5.85 -19.89
N GLU A 469 3.22 -5.13 -20.98
CA GLU A 469 2.47 -5.30 -22.23
C GLU A 469 2.76 -6.65 -22.91
N ALA A 470 3.96 -7.20 -22.72
CA ALA A 470 4.33 -8.48 -23.31
C ALA A 470 3.47 -9.64 -22.79
N TYR A 471 3.34 -9.78 -21.47
CA TYR A 471 2.54 -10.87 -20.91
C TYR A 471 1.03 -10.67 -21.12
N LYS A 472 0.55 -9.42 -21.12
CA LYS A 472 -0.85 -9.11 -21.45
C LYS A 472 -1.20 -9.54 -22.88
N LYS A 473 -0.31 -9.23 -23.85
CA LYS A 473 -0.48 -9.66 -25.24
C LYS A 473 -0.58 -11.19 -25.35
N ALA A 474 0.31 -11.91 -24.64
CA ALA A 474 0.32 -13.36 -24.63
C ALA A 474 -0.97 -13.92 -23.98
N MET A 475 -1.41 -13.36 -22.86
CA MET A 475 -2.64 -13.74 -22.19
C MET A 475 -3.86 -13.50 -23.09
N PHE A 476 -3.97 -12.35 -23.75
CA PHE A 476 -5.06 -12.04 -24.68
C PHE A 476 -5.13 -13.02 -25.85
N ALA A 477 -3.97 -13.43 -26.41
CA ALA A 477 -3.91 -14.45 -27.44
C ALA A 477 -4.43 -15.81 -26.94
N LEU A 478 -4.03 -16.23 -25.74
CA LEU A 478 -4.42 -17.52 -25.18
C LEU A 478 -5.91 -17.61 -24.82
N ILE A 479 -6.50 -16.53 -24.29
CA ILE A 479 -7.94 -16.47 -23.99
C ILE A 479 -8.80 -16.23 -25.24
N GLY A 480 -8.20 -16.06 -26.42
CA GLY A 480 -8.91 -15.91 -27.69
C GLY A 480 -9.52 -14.53 -27.92
N LYS A 481 -8.89 -13.47 -27.40
CA LYS A 481 -9.33 -12.08 -27.67
C LYS A 481 -9.20 -11.79 -29.17
N PRO A 482 -10.23 -11.23 -29.84
CA PRO A 482 -10.17 -10.88 -31.24
C PRO A 482 -8.98 -9.96 -31.58
N GLY A 483 -8.30 -10.23 -32.70
CA GLY A 483 -7.12 -9.49 -33.15
C GLY A 483 -5.78 -10.05 -32.67
N PHE A 484 -5.77 -11.17 -31.93
CA PHE A 484 -4.56 -11.83 -31.43
C PHE A 484 -4.35 -13.25 -31.99
N GLU A 485 -5.10 -13.65 -33.04
CA GLU A 485 -5.12 -15.01 -33.59
C GLU A 485 -3.76 -15.42 -34.15
N ASP A 486 -3.09 -14.52 -34.88
CA ASP A 486 -1.79 -14.84 -35.48
C ASP A 486 -0.68 -14.95 -34.42
N PHE A 487 -0.71 -14.10 -33.41
CA PHE A 487 0.21 -14.20 -32.30
C PHE A 487 0.01 -15.50 -31.50
N LYS A 488 -1.23 -15.97 -31.35
CA LYS A 488 -1.54 -17.28 -30.77
C LYS A 488 -0.90 -18.43 -31.55
N LYS A 489 -1.04 -18.41 -32.89
CA LYS A 489 -0.42 -19.42 -33.77
C LYS A 489 1.12 -19.39 -33.67
N GLU A 490 1.71 -18.22 -33.57
CA GLU A 490 3.16 -18.05 -33.36
C GLU A 490 3.59 -18.70 -32.04
N MET A 491 2.92 -18.40 -30.93
CA MET A 491 3.19 -18.99 -29.62
C MET A 491 3.06 -20.53 -29.64
N GLU A 492 2.03 -21.06 -30.30
CA GLU A 492 1.82 -22.51 -30.44
C GLU A 492 2.96 -23.18 -31.25
N ARG A 493 3.41 -22.56 -32.35
CA ARG A 493 4.53 -23.04 -33.14
C ARG A 493 5.85 -23.06 -32.33
N GLU A 494 6.11 -21.99 -31.57
CA GLU A 494 7.30 -21.94 -30.73
C GLU A 494 7.25 -22.98 -29.61
N ARG A 495 6.08 -23.17 -28.97
CA ARG A 495 5.88 -24.18 -27.95
C ARG A 495 6.14 -25.61 -28.45
N LEU A 496 5.76 -25.91 -29.71
CA LEU A 496 5.99 -27.22 -30.35
C LEU A 496 7.48 -27.47 -30.63
N LYS A 497 8.29 -26.45 -30.82
CA LYS A 497 9.73 -26.56 -31.06
C LYS A 497 10.54 -26.84 -29.79
N ARG A 498 9.97 -26.65 -28.62
CA ARG A 498 10.67 -26.82 -27.33
C ARG A 498 10.52 -28.23 -26.80
N PRO A 499 11.60 -28.86 -26.27
CA PRO A 499 11.48 -30.18 -25.65
C PRO A 499 10.55 -30.10 -24.46
N ARG A 500 9.59 -31.04 -24.39
CA ARG A 500 8.75 -31.24 -23.22
C ARG A 500 9.36 -32.35 -22.37
N ILE A 501 9.80 -31.98 -21.16
CA ILE A 501 10.11 -32.94 -20.13
C ILE A 501 8.82 -33.14 -19.33
N LYS A 502 8.26 -34.32 -19.39
CA LYS A 502 7.17 -34.76 -18.50
C LYS A 502 7.79 -35.82 -17.59
N LEU A 503 7.87 -35.55 -16.32
CA LEU A 503 8.29 -36.49 -15.28
C LEU A 503 7.10 -37.27 -14.78
#